data_3da3d7b7bda2619c69d23d6b5e1dafba
#
_entry.id   3da3d7b7bda2619c69d23d6b5e1dafba
#
_cell.length_a   1.000
_cell.length_b   1.000
_cell.length_c   1.000
_cell.angle_alpha   90.00
_cell.angle_beta   90.00
_cell.angle_gamma   90.00
#
_symmetry.space_group_name_H-M   'P 1'
#
loop_
_entity.id
_entity.type
_entity.pdbx_description
1 polymer ?
#
loop_
_entity_poly.entity_id
_entity_poly.type
_entity_poly.pdbx_seq_one_letter_code
_entity_poly.pdbx_strand_id
1 'polypeptide(L)'
;MDKAILVVDDTRSMRKMVASVLEGAGYTVSEAGDGVEALQLAQARRFDLVVTDHNMPRMDGVTLVRELRQLRDYDTVALLVLSTEVDPALKQKGREAGATGWMAKPFDPQRMLDIVAKFV
;
A
#
# COMPACT_ATOMS: atom_id res chain seq x y z
N MET A 1 -4.40 -20.06 5.50
CA MET A 1 -3.28 -19.67 4.66
C MET A 1 -2.96 -18.20 4.88
N ASP A 2 -1.68 -17.92 4.93
CA ASP A 2 -1.23 -16.55 5.20
C ASP A 2 -1.47 -15.67 3.99
N LYS A 3 -2.02 -14.50 4.21
CA LYS A 3 -2.15 -13.49 3.17
C LYS A 3 -0.86 -12.67 3.10
N ALA A 4 -0.42 -12.36 1.90
CA ALA A 4 0.82 -11.64 1.66
C ALA A 4 0.51 -10.17 1.38
N ILE A 5 1.15 -9.29 2.16
CA ILE A 5 0.95 -7.84 2.04
C ILE A 5 2.29 -7.18 1.72
N LEU A 6 2.27 -6.24 0.77
CA LEU A 6 3.43 -5.42 0.44
C LEU A 6 3.24 -4.05 1.08
N VAL A 7 4.22 -3.63 1.88
CA VAL A 7 4.23 -2.31 2.52
C VAL A 7 5.31 -1.46 1.85
N VAL A 8 4.92 -0.30 1.35
CA VAL A 8 5.81 0.60 0.61
C VAL A 8 5.87 1.95 1.31
N ASP A 9 7.04 2.34 1.76
CA ASP A 9 7.27 3.63 2.43
C ASP A 9 8.77 3.93 2.37
N ASP A 10 9.13 5.15 2.00
CA ASP A 10 10.54 5.53 1.92
C ASP A 10 11.15 5.80 3.30
N THR A 11 10.32 5.98 4.33
CA THR A 11 10.78 6.15 5.71
C THR A 11 10.83 4.79 6.39
N ARG A 12 12.04 4.34 6.71
CA ARG A 12 12.23 3.01 7.29
C ARG A 12 11.45 2.80 8.58
N SER A 13 11.45 3.78 9.49
CA SER A 13 10.77 3.66 10.77
C SER A 13 9.25 3.50 10.59
N MET A 14 8.66 4.30 9.70
CA MET A 14 7.23 4.19 9.42
C MET A 14 6.90 2.86 8.75
N ARG A 15 7.72 2.45 7.79
CA ARG A 15 7.54 1.18 7.10
C ARG A 15 7.57 0.00 8.07
N LYS A 16 8.54 0.01 9.00
CA LYS A 16 8.65 -1.04 10.02
C LYS A 16 7.46 -1.03 10.96
N MET A 17 6.95 0.14 11.30
CA MET A 17 5.80 0.27 12.18
C MET A 17 4.56 -0.36 11.54
N VAL A 18 4.28 -0.03 10.29
CA VAL A 18 3.15 -0.59 9.55
C VAL A 18 3.32 -2.11 9.42
N ALA A 19 4.51 -2.57 9.03
CA ALA A 19 4.79 -3.98 8.87
C ALA A 19 4.56 -4.74 10.18
N SER A 20 5.02 -4.18 11.29
CA SER A 20 4.89 -4.81 12.60
C SER A 20 3.41 -4.98 12.99
N VAL A 21 2.59 -3.98 12.75
CA VAL A 21 1.16 -4.04 13.05
C VAL A 21 0.51 -5.17 12.24
N LEU A 22 0.82 -5.27 10.95
CA LEU A 22 0.24 -6.28 10.08
C LEU A 22 0.75 -7.69 10.42
N GLU A 23 2.04 -7.82 10.71
CA GLU A 23 2.61 -9.11 11.10
C GLU A 23 2.02 -9.60 12.41
N GLY A 24 1.77 -8.68 13.34
CA GLY A 24 1.13 -9.02 14.61
C GLY A 24 -0.27 -9.57 14.44
N ALA A 25 -0.93 -9.27 13.33
CA ALA A 25 -2.26 -9.79 13.01
C ALA A 25 -2.22 -11.08 12.19
N GLY A 26 -1.02 -11.60 11.90
CA GLY A 26 -0.86 -12.88 11.21
C GLY A 26 -0.60 -12.79 9.71
N TYR A 27 -0.43 -11.60 9.17
CA TYR A 27 -0.10 -11.44 7.75
C TYR A 27 1.39 -11.63 7.51
N THR A 28 1.72 -12.10 6.31
CA THR A 28 3.11 -12.17 5.86
C THR A 28 3.41 -10.87 5.11
N VAL A 29 4.41 -10.13 5.58
CA VAL A 29 4.68 -8.79 5.05
C VAL A 29 6.03 -8.75 4.34
N SER A 30 6.03 -8.16 3.15
CA SER A 30 7.25 -7.76 2.44
C SER A 30 7.31 -6.24 2.40
N GLU A 31 8.51 -5.69 2.35
CA GLU A 31 8.73 -4.24 2.43
C GLU A 31 9.46 -3.74 1.20
N ALA A 32 9.10 -2.54 0.76
CA ALA A 32 9.79 -1.82 -0.30
C ALA A 32 10.02 -0.38 0.13
N GLY A 33 11.17 0.17 -0.22
CA GLY A 33 11.55 1.52 0.17
C GLY A 33 11.10 2.61 -0.81
N ASP A 34 10.61 2.24 -1.98
CA ASP A 34 10.09 3.17 -2.97
C ASP A 34 9.21 2.43 -3.98
N GLY A 35 8.58 3.19 -4.87
CA GLY A 35 7.66 2.63 -5.85
C GLY A 35 8.31 1.74 -6.88
N VAL A 36 9.56 2.04 -7.25
CA VAL A 36 10.29 1.24 -8.24
C VAL A 36 10.56 -0.16 -7.69
N GLU A 37 11.07 -0.22 -6.45
CA GLU A 37 11.31 -1.50 -5.78
C GLU A 37 10.00 -2.26 -5.58
N ALA A 38 8.94 -1.55 -5.19
CA ALA A 38 7.63 -2.16 -4.99
C ALA A 38 7.12 -2.81 -6.27
N LEU A 39 7.26 -2.12 -7.39
CA LEU A 39 6.81 -2.64 -8.68
C LEU A 39 7.60 -3.88 -9.08
N GLN A 40 8.91 -3.89 -8.83
CA GLN A 40 9.75 -5.05 -9.10
C GLN A 40 9.32 -6.25 -8.27
N LEU A 41 9.04 -6.05 -6.99
CA LEU A 41 8.56 -7.12 -6.12
C LEU A 41 7.19 -7.63 -6.56
N ALA A 42 6.31 -6.73 -6.96
CA ALA A 42 4.96 -7.09 -7.40
C ALA A 42 4.99 -7.90 -8.69
N GLN A 43 5.96 -7.63 -9.56
CA GLN A 43 6.13 -8.39 -10.80
C GLN A 43 6.71 -9.78 -10.54
N ALA A 44 7.51 -9.91 -9.49
CA ALA A 44 8.17 -11.17 -9.15
C ALA A 44 7.24 -12.14 -8.41
N ARG A 45 6.27 -11.60 -7.68
CA ARG A 45 5.31 -12.41 -6.93
C ARG A 45 4.03 -11.62 -6.71
N ARG A 46 2.92 -12.34 -6.50
CA ARG A 46 1.63 -11.71 -6.27
C ARG A 46 1.43 -11.44 -4.77
N PHE A 47 1.00 -10.22 -4.45
CA PHE A 47 0.58 -9.86 -3.10
C PHE A 47 -0.95 -9.77 -3.07
N ASP A 48 -1.52 -10.05 -1.91
CA ASP A 48 -2.98 -10.01 -1.73
C ASP A 48 -3.48 -8.61 -1.42
N LEU A 49 -2.58 -7.72 -0.98
CA LEU A 49 -2.90 -6.34 -0.66
C LEU A 49 -1.61 -5.52 -0.68
N VAL A 50 -1.71 -4.26 -1.09
CA VAL A 50 -0.57 -3.33 -1.07
C VAL A 50 -0.97 -2.11 -0.27
N VAL A 51 -0.12 -1.70 0.69
CA VAL A 51 -0.25 -0.43 1.42
C VAL A 51 0.95 0.42 1.02
N THR A 52 0.72 1.58 0.44
CA THR A 52 1.80 2.45 -0.01
C THR A 52 1.65 3.87 0.52
N ASP A 53 2.77 4.47 0.92
CA ASP A 53 2.85 5.91 1.13
C ASP A 53 2.68 6.60 -0.24
N HIS A 54 2.26 7.85 -0.22
CA HIS A 54 2.17 8.64 -1.45
C HIS A 54 3.46 9.39 -1.74
N ASN A 55 4.01 10.09 -0.75
CA ASN A 55 5.18 10.96 -0.95
C ASN A 55 6.47 10.15 -0.90
N MET A 56 6.94 9.72 -2.06
CA MET A 56 8.16 8.93 -2.19
C MET A 56 8.98 9.45 -3.37
N PRO A 57 10.32 9.34 -3.29
CA PRO A 57 11.16 9.72 -4.43
C PRO A 57 10.98 8.74 -5.58
N ARG A 58 11.29 9.16 -6.77
CA ARG A 58 11.28 8.41 -8.03
C ARG A 58 9.90 8.03 -8.52
N MET A 59 9.04 7.48 -7.66
CA MET A 59 7.68 7.10 -8.04
C MET A 59 6.78 7.28 -6.82
N ASP A 60 5.81 8.18 -6.92
CA ASP A 60 4.87 8.39 -5.81
C ASP A 60 3.81 7.30 -5.75
N GLY A 61 3.00 7.32 -4.67
CA GLY A 61 2.02 6.26 -4.43
C GLY A 61 0.93 6.20 -5.49
N VAL A 62 0.46 7.33 -5.97
CA VAL A 62 -0.59 7.36 -7.02
C VAL A 62 -0.05 6.76 -8.31
N THR A 63 1.19 7.09 -8.67
CA THR A 63 1.83 6.51 -9.86
C THR A 63 2.02 5.01 -9.69
N LEU A 64 2.45 4.58 -8.50
CA LEU A 64 2.61 3.15 -8.21
C LEU A 64 1.28 2.41 -8.38
N VAL A 65 0.20 2.96 -7.84
CA VAL A 65 -1.13 2.37 -7.98
C VAL A 65 -1.49 2.22 -9.46
N ARG A 66 -1.26 3.27 -10.26
CA ARG A 66 -1.54 3.24 -11.69
C ARG A 66 -0.74 2.15 -12.39
N GLU A 67 0.55 2.04 -12.07
CA GLU A 67 1.40 1.00 -12.66
C GLU A 67 0.99 -0.41 -12.25
N LEU A 68 0.63 -0.59 -10.98
CA LEU A 68 0.17 -1.89 -10.49
C LEU A 68 -1.12 -2.33 -11.20
N ARG A 69 -2.03 -1.39 -11.48
CA ARG A 69 -3.28 -1.73 -12.18
C ARG A 69 -3.07 -2.18 -13.62
N GLN A 70 -1.90 -1.90 -14.18
CA GLN A 70 -1.56 -2.39 -15.52
C GLN A 70 -1.07 -3.83 -15.50
N LEU A 71 -0.77 -4.38 -14.33
CA LEU A 71 -0.38 -5.77 -14.18
C LEU A 71 -1.64 -6.62 -14.02
N ARG A 72 -1.78 -7.66 -14.84
CA ARG A 72 -2.98 -8.49 -14.86
C ARG A 72 -3.35 -9.03 -13.47
N ASP A 73 -2.35 -9.46 -12.69
CA ASP A 73 -2.60 -10.08 -11.40
C ASP A 73 -3.08 -9.09 -10.34
N TYR A 74 -3.07 -7.80 -10.65
CA TYR A 74 -3.44 -6.75 -9.70
C TYR A 74 -4.74 -6.04 -10.05
N ASP A 75 -5.54 -6.59 -10.96
CA ASP A 75 -6.83 -5.99 -11.34
C ASP A 75 -7.78 -5.83 -10.15
N THR A 76 -7.78 -6.80 -9.24
CA THR A 76 -8.73 -6.83 -8.12
C THR A 76 -8.07 -6.76 -6.75
N VAL A 77 -6.75 -6.65 -6.70
CA VAL A 77 -6.04 -6.55 -5.43
C VAL A 77 -6.30 -5.19 -4.78
N ALA A 78 -6.53 -5.17 -3.47
CA ALA A 78 -6.74 -3.91 -2.76
C ALA A 78 -5.43 -3.13 -2.71
N LEU A 79 -5.46 -1.90 -3.20
CA LEU A 79 -4.33 -0.98 -3.20
C LEU A 79 -4.70 0.21 -2.34
N LEU A 80 -4.09 0.29 -1.15
CA LEU A 80 -4.40 1.31 -0.15
C LEU A 80 -3.27 2.33 -0.09
N VAL A 81 -3.63 3.61 -0.08
CA VAL A 81 -2.64 4.69 0.06
C VAL A 81 -2.71 5.21 1.50
N LEU A 82 -1.54 5.34 2.13
CA LEU A 82 -1.40 5.87 3.49
C LEU A 82 -0.58 7.16 3.40
N SER A 83 -1.18 8.30 3.73
CA SER A 83 -0.53 9.59 3.49
C SER A 83 -0.93 10.65 4.51
N THR A 84 0.00 11.59 4.76
CA THR A 84 -0.32 12.80 5.54
C THR A 84 -1.17 13.77 4.72
N GLU A 85 -1.22 13.61 3.41
CA GLU A 85 -1.98 14.47 2.52
C GLU A 85 -3.43 14.06 2.49
N VAL A 86 -4.32 15.02 2.73
CA VAL A 86 -5.78 14.78 2.75
C VAL A 86 -6.51 15.65 1.73
N ASP A 87 -5.80 16.28 0.82
CA ASP A 87 -6.37 17.12 -0.23
C ASP A 87 -7.36 16.30 -1.07
N PRO A 88 -8.62 16.74 -1.20
CA PRO A 88 -9.60 16.02 -2.01
C PRO A 88 -9.18 15.82 -3.46
N ALA A 89 -8.45 16.78 -4.05
CA ALA A 89 -7.98 16.66 -5.42
C ALA A 89 -6.97 15.50 -5.57
N LEU A 90 -6.09 15.33 -4.58
CA LEU A 90 -5.12 14.25 -4.59
C LEU A 90 -5.80 12.91 -4.37
N LYS A 91 -6.75 12.84 -3.47
CA LYS A 91 -7.54 11.62 -3.24
C LYS A 91 -8.28 11.21 -4.51
N GLN A 92 -8.82 12.19 -5.24
CA GLN A 92 -9.52 11.93 -6.50
C GLN A 92 -8.55 11.36 -7.54
N LYS A 93 -7.34 11.90 -7.64
CA LYS A 93 -6.32 11.36 -8.54
C LYS A 93 -5.98 9.92 -8.17
N GLY A 94 -5.90 9.61 -6.88
CA GLY A 94 -5.66 8.25 -6.40
C GLY A 94 -6.78 7.32 -6.83
N ARG A 95 -8.02 7.76 -6.66
CA ARG A 95 -9.18 6.96 -7.05
C ARG A 95 -9.20 6.70 -8.55
N GLU A 96 -8.91 7.73 -9.34
CA GLU A 96 -8.85 7.61 -10.80
C GLU A 96 -7.72 6.67 -11.26
N ALA A 97 -6.63 6.63 -10.49
CA ALA A 97 -5.53 5.71 -10.78
C ALA A 97 -5.87 4.26 -10.41
N GLY A 98 -6.90 4.05 -9.61
CA GLY A 98 -7.35 2.73 -9.22
C GLY A 98 -7.12 2.37 -7.75
N ALA A 99 -6.82 3.36 -6.89
CA ALA A 99 -6.66 3.09 -5.45
C ALA A 99 -7.98 2.61 -4.86
N THR A 100 -7.90 1.59 -4.02
CA THR A 100 -9.05 1.03 -3.33
C THR A 100 -9.48 1.93 -2.17
N GLY A 101 -8.51 2.53 -1.48
CA GLY A 101 -8.78 3.40 -0.35
C GLY A 101 -7.62 4.32 -0.05
N TRP A 102 -7.89 5.31 0.81
CA TRP A 102 -6.93 6.34 1.21
C TRP A 102 -7.02 6.50 2.71
N MET A 103 -5.91 6.27 3.42
CA MET A 103 -5.85 6.39 4.88
C MET A 103 -4.93 7.54 5.27
N ALA A 104 -5.31 8.27 6.31
CA ALA A 104 -4.53 9.39 6.82
C ALA A 104 -3.43 8.91 7.77
N LYS A 105 -2.28 9.62 7.74
CA LYS A 105 -1.23 9.49 8.76
C LYS A 105 -1.42 10.61 9.78
N PRO A 106 -1.13 10.39 11.05
CA PRO A 106 -0.73 9.13 11.66
C PRO A 106 -1.89 8.13 11.66
N PHE A 107 -1.57 6.86 11.49
CA PHE A 107 -2.61 5.85 11.41
C PHE A 107 -2.91 5.26 12.79
N ASP A 108 -4.16 4.83 12.97
CA ASP A 108 -4.58 4.07 14.13
C ASP A 108 -4.38 2.58 13.80
N PRO A 109 -3.56 1.83 14.54
CA PRO A 109 -3.29 0.43 14.23
C PRO A 109 -4.55 -0.43 14.12
N GLN A 110 -5.50 -0.26 15.04
CA GLN A 110 -6.72 -1.06 14.99
C GLN A 110 -7.57 -0.73 13.77
N ARG A 111 -7.66 0.55 13.44
CA ARG A 111 -8.42 0.97 12.26
C ARG A 111 -7.78 0.42 10.98
N MET A 112 -6.46 0.43 10.91
CA MET A 112 -5.76 -0.16 9.77
C MET A 112 -6.07 -1.64 9.64
N LEU A 113 -6.02 -2.38 10.73
CA LEU A 113 -6.33 -3.81 10.72
C LEU A 113 -7.78 -4.07 10.30
N ASP A 114 -8.71 -3.23 10.76
CA ASP A 114 -10.11 -3.37 10.39
C ASP A 114 -10.32 -3.15 8.90
N ILE A 115 -9.63 -2.16 8.33
CA ILE A 115 -9.72 -1.86 6.89
C ILE A 115 -9.09 -3.00 6.08
N VAL A 116 -7.90 -3.44 6.47
CA VAL A 116 -7.20 -4.52 5.77
C VAL A 116 -8.05 -5.80 5.78
N ALA A 117 -8.66 -6.12 6.90
CA ALA A 117 -9.46 -7.33 7.03
C ALA A 117 -10.67 -7.36 6.10
N LYS A 118 -11.14 -6.20 5.61
CA LYS A 118 -12.25 -6.15 4.66
C LYS A 118 -11.85 -6.66 3.28
N PHE A 119 -10.56 -6.63 2.95
CA PHE A 119 -10.07 -6.92 1.61
C PHE A 119 -9.26 -8.22 1.52
N VAL A 120 -8.87 -8.78 2.63
CA VAL A 120 -8.12 -10.04 2.67
C VAL A 120 -8.72 -11.04 3.74
#